data_0d07974a941a1f332c0cbd2f1d8d8fbf
#
_entry.id   0d07974a941a1f332c0cbd2f1d8d8fbf
#
_cell.length_a   1.000
_cell.length_b   1.000
_cell.length_c   1.000
_cell.angle_alpha   90.00
_cell.angle_beta   90.00
_cell.angle_gamma   90.00
#
_symmetry.space_group_name_H-M   'P 1'
#
loop_
_entity.id
_entity.type
_entity.pdbx_description
1 polymer ?
#
loop_
_entity_poly.entity_id
_entity_poly.type
_entity_poly.pdbx_seq_one_letter_code
_entity_poly.pdbx_strand_id
1 'polypeptide(L)'
;MNQYHWTDLQEDGRSLLPPGTMGAGEQAAIEIPGGEFIERISPRYDRSSIIRPIFGGGMIYVDYFLIEDSAGQELIMLRFITPANGIWRIRVYGVGTTELSFNAWLPISSFVSPGTRFVSSDPGVTITSPAVAETAICTCAYDHSNGNLYIDNSRGYTADGRVKPDLLAPGVNIRGEGASGETVIRSGTSVAASYTAGCSAIMLEWSYGRKMIRNINGNQIRGYLIRGAVRPGSSGGLLEIRQYPNPEWGYGLLNIYNTFESLRNV
;
A
#
# COMPACT_ATOMS: atom_id res chain seq x y z
N MET A 1 -4.21 4.15 5.46
CA MET A 1 -2.74 4.27 5.56
C MET A 1 -2.27 4.84 4.23
N ASN A 2 -1.75 6.05 4.20
CA ASN A 2 -1.32 6.69 2.97
C ASN A 2 0.20 6.57 2.88
N GLN A 3 0.67 5.90 1.85
CA GLN A 3 2.09 5.72 1.55
C GLN A 3 2.53 6.75 0.52
N TYR A 4 3.76 7.24 0.59
CA TYR A 4 4.22 8.29 -0.29
C TYR A 4 5.67 8.06 -0.72
N HIS A 5 5.92 8.30 -1.98
CA HIS A 5 7.24 8.14 -2.60
C HIS A 5 7.95 9.49 -2.63
N TRP A 6 9.15 9.56 -2.10
CA TRP A 6 9.99 10.75 -2.16
C TRP A 6 11.21 10.50 -3.01
N THR A 7 11.35 11.28 -4.07
CA THR A 7 12.60 11.44 -4.77
C THR A 7 13.01 12.90 -4.66
N ASP A 8 13.77 13.24 -3.65
CA ASP A 8 14.53 14.49 -3.62
C ASP A 8 15.96 14.12 -3.21
N LEU A 9 16.71 13.70 -4.23
CA LEU A 9 18.13 13.41 -4.15
C LEU A 9 18.88 14.73 -4.34
N GLN A 10 19.39 15.31 -3.26
CA GLN A 10 20.59 16.12 -3.42
C GLN A 10 21.79 15.16 -3.51
N GLU A 11 22.34 15.07 -4.71
CA GLU A 11 23.63 14.44 -4.97
C GLU A 11 24.73 15.19 -4.22
N ASP A 12 25.08 14.74 -3.03
CA ASP A 12 26.39 14.95 -2.44
C ASP A 12 26.88 13.64 -1.82
N GLY A 13 27.12 12.69 -2.73
CA GLY A 13 27.63 11.37 -2.41
C GLY A 13 29.09 11.38 -2.00
N ARG A 14 29.46 11.94 -0.85
CA ARG A 14 30.73 11.66 -0.21
C ARG A 14 30.52 11.20 1.22
N SER A 15 30.53 9.89 1.40
CA SER A 15 30.69 9.28 2.72
C SER A 15 32.03 9.66 3.30
N LEU A 16 32.04 10.46 4.37
CA LEU A 16 33.21 10.72 5.22
C LEU A 16 33.19 9.77 6.42
N LEU A 17 33.02 8.48 6.20
CA LEU A 17 33.21 7.49 7.25
C LEU A 17 34.59 6.83 7.06
N PRO A 18 35.37 6.70 8.13
CA PRO A 18 36.67 5.99 8.04
C PRO A 18 36.43 4.52 7.66
N PRO A 19 37.32 3.92 6.86
CA PRO A 19 37.19 2.53 6.48
C PRO A 19 37.37 1.64 7.72
N GLY A 20 36.32 0.85 8.06
CA GLY A 20 36.38 -0.11 9.16
C GLY A 20 35.15 -0.17 10.07
N THR A 21 34.13 0.64 9.88
CA THR A 21 32.87 0.53 10.66
C THR A 21 31.98 -0.54 10.05
N MET A 22 31.96 -1.70 10.67
CA MET A 22 30.94 -2.72 10.40
C MET A 22 29.55 -2.13 10.69
N GLY A 23 28.63 -2.23 9.72
CA GLY A 23 27.22 -1.87 9.88
C GLY A 23 26.88 -0.44 9.44
N ALA A 24 27.34 -0.05 8.26
CA ALA A 24 26.83 1.15 7.63
C ALA A 24 25.49 0.83 6.94
N GLY A 25 24.43 0.80 7.70
CA GLY A 25 23.05 0.81 7.19
C GLY A 25 22.64 2.20 6.73
N GLU A 26 21.45 2.32 6.19
CA GLU A 26 20.85 3.60 5.83
C GLU A 26 20.77 4.54 7.05
N GLN A 27 20.96 5.83 6.84
CA GLN A 27 21.01 6.82 7.92
C GLN A 27 19.93 7.87 7.71
N ALA A 28 19.22 8.23 8.78
CA ALA A 28 18.29 9.34 8.78
C ALA A 28 18.93 10.61 9.32
N ALA A 29 18.58 11.76 8.75
CA ALA A 29 18.82 13.08 9.33
C ALA A 29 17.49 13.83 9.38
N ILE A 30 17.32 14.72 10.36
CA ILE A 30 16.04 15.38 10.62
C ILE A 30 16.28 16.89 10.73
N GLU A 31 15.57 17.63 9.87
CA GLU A 31 15.45 19.08 9.98
C GLU A 31 14.12 19.41 10.65
N ILE A 32 14.16 20.12 11.74
CA ILE A 32 12.98 20.47 12.54
C ILE A 32 12.46 21.87 12.23
N PRO A 33 11.19 22.16 12.50
CA PRO A 33 10.67 23.52 12.41
C PRO A 33 11.51 24.48 13.29
N GLY A 34 11.97 25.57 12.69
CA GLY A 34 12.89 26.51 13.37
C GLY A 34 14.33 26.40 12.89
N GLY A 35 14.66 25.44 12.02
CA GLY A 35 15.94 25.34 11.31
C GLY A 35 17.03 24.57 12.03
N GLU A 36 16.76 23.96 13.18
CA GLU A 36 17.72 23.04 13.79
C GLU A 36 17.84 21.78 12.93
N PHE A 37 19.08 21.40 12.63
CA PHE A 37 19.40 20.23 11.84
C PHE A 37 20.09 19.17 12.69
N ILE A 38 19.47 18.02 12.79
CA ILE A 38 20.01 16.84 13.44
C ILE A 38 20.74 16.04 12.39
N GLU A 39 22.06 15.98 12.52
CA GLU A 39 22.93 15.28 11.59
C GLU A 39 22.63 13.78 11.57
N ARG A 40 23.26 13.09 10.62
CA ARG A 40 23.07 11.66 10.35
C ARG A 40 23.08 10.81 11.61
N ILE A 41 21.94 10.16 11.88
CA ILE A 41 21.76 9.25 13.00
C ILE A 41 22.20 7.87 12.54
N SER A 42 23.28 7.38 13.11
CA SER A 42 23.78 6.06 12.79
C SER A 42 22.85 4.96 13.28
N PRO A 43 22.65 3.87 12.50
CA PRO A 43 21.83 2.74 12.91
C PRO A 43 22.30 2.12 14.22
N ARG A 44 21.33 1.84 15.08
CA ARG A 44 21.49 1.07 16.32
C ARG A 44 20.35 0.06 16.37
N TYR A 45 20.68 -1.20 16.19
CA TYR A 45 19.67 -2.27 16.12
C TYR A 45 19.31 -2.84 17.50
N ASP A 46 20.09 -2.51 18.53
CA ASP A 46 19.92 -2.98 19.91
C ASP A 46 19.05 -2.06 20.78
N ARG A 47 18.89 -0.80 20.36
CA ARG A 47 18.18 0.22 21.13
C ARG A 47 17.78 1.43 20.30
N SER A 48 16.73 2.14 20.76
CA SER A 48 16.32 3.43 20.21
C SER A 48 17.39 4.50 20.40
N SER A 49 17.65 5.29 19.38
CA SER A 49 18.33 6.58 19.51
C SER A 49 17.33 7.63 19.96
N ILE A 50 17.60 8.32 21.08
CA ILE A 50 16.70 9.34 21.63
C ILE A 50 17.33 10.71 21.37
N ILE A 51 16.57 11.55 20.68
CA ILE A 51 16.98 12.90 20.32
C ILE A 51 16.07 13.89 21.05
N ARG A 52 16.67 14.91 21.65
CA ARG A 52 15.98 16.03 22.27
C ARG A 52 16.36 17.31 21.55
N PRO A 53 15.52 17.76 20.61
CA PRO A 53 15.77 19.00 19.89
C PRO A 53 15.82 20.21 20.84
N ILE A 54 16.66 21.18 20.55
CA ILE A 54 16.79 22.41 21.33
C ILE A 54 15.57 23.30 21.08
N PHE A 55 15.15 23.43 19.80
CA PHE A 55 14.09 24.36 19.40
C PHE A 55 12.77 23.66 19.03
N GLY A 56 12.77 22.38 18.74
CA GLY A 56 11.61 21.66 18.21
C GLY A 56 10.63 21.13 19.24
N GLY A 57 10.95 21.23 20.52
CA GLY A 57 10.15 20.65 21.59
C GLY A 57 10.09 19.11 21.55
N GLY A 58 9.77 18.50 22.68
CA GLY A 58 9.53 17.06 22.78
C GLY A 58 10.75 16.16 22.58
N MET A 59 10.50 14.95 22.13
CA MET A 59 11.52 13.92 21.89
C MET A 59 11.25 13.19 20.60
N ILE A 60 12.33 12.74 19.95
CA ILE A 60 12.27 11.87 18.77
C ILE A 60 12.98 10.57 19.10
N TYR A 61 12.28 9.48 18.94
CA TYR A 61 12.86 8.14 18.98
C TYR A 61 13.10 7.67 17.56
N VAL A 62 14.31 7.19 17.31
CA VAL A 62 14.72 6.63 16.02
C VAL A 62 15.12 5.19 16.23
N ASP A 63 14.34 4.30 15.67
CA ASP A 63 14.53 2.85 15.75
C ASP A 63 14.86 2.31 14.37
N TYR A 64 15.91 1.48 14.30
CA TYR A 64 16.34 0.80 13.08
C TYR A 64 16.06 -0.69 13.21
N PHE A 65 15.45 -1.27 12.18
CA PHE A 65 15.16 -2.70 12.11
C PHE A 65 15.66 -3.26 10.79
N LEU A 66 16.46 -4.30 10.84
CA LEU A 66 16.75 -5.11 9.67
C LEU A 66 15.59 -6.05 9.44
N ILE A 67 15.00 -5.98 8.26
CA ILE A 67 13.99 -6.95 7.83
C ILE A 67 14.75 -8.04 7.09
N GLU A 68 14.85 -9.22 7.71
CA GLU A 68 15.47 -10.40 7.10
C GLU A 68 14.56 -10.95 5.99
N ASP A 69 14.56 -10.28 4.86
CA ASP A 69 14.02 -10.82 3.63
C ASP A 69 15.14 -10.99 2.60
N SER A 70 14.82 -11.63 1.47
CA SER A 70 15.78 -11.83 0.38
C SER A 70 16.25 -10.51 -0.26
N ALA A 71 15.62 -9.38 0.06
CA ALA A 71 15.92 -8.05 -0.48
C ALA A 71 16.78 -7.19 0.46
N GLY A 72 17.00 -7.64 1.72
CA GLY A 72 17.84 -6.92 2.69
C GLY A 72 17.28 -5.55 3.06
N GLN A 73 15.97 -5.44 3.23
CA GLN A 73 15.29 -4.18 3.52
C GLN A 73 15.58 -3.70 4.94
N GLU A 74 15.70 -2.40 5.11
CA GLU A 74 15.81 -1.73 6.40
C GLU A 74 14.57 -0.89 6.68
N LEU A 75 14.07 -0.96 7.91
CA LEU A 75 12.97 -0.12 8.39
C LEU A 75 13.50 0.91 9.37
N ILE A 76 13.28 2.18 9.08
CA ILE A 76 13.55 3.29 10.00
C ILE A 76 12.22 3.77 10.57
N MET A 77 12.01 3.58 11.87
CA MET A 77 10.80 4.04 12.55
C MET A 77 11.08 5.29 13.38
N LEU A 78 10.36 6.37 13.07
CA LEU A 78 10.46 7.65 13.75
C LEU A 78 9.22 7.86 14.62
N ARG A 79 9.41 8.06 15.93
CA ARG A 79 8.33 8.39 16.86
C ARG A 79 8.56 9.77 17.44
N PHE A 80 7.61 10.66 17.21
CA PHE A 80 7.62 12.02 17.67
C PHE A 80 6.71 12.18 18.90
N ILE A 81 7.26 12.63 20.01
CA ILE A 81 6.52 12.90 21.24
C ILE A 81 6.43 14.42 21.43
N THR A 82 5.22 14.95 21.43
CA THR A 82 4.94 16.39 21.55
C THR A 82 5.77 17.27 20.60
N PRO A 83 5.77 16.97 19.27
CA PRO A 83 6.56 17.72 18.32
C PRO A 83 6.02 19.16 18.16
N ALA A 84 6.91 20.10 17.86
CA ALA A 84 6.50 21.44 17.46
C ALA A 84 5.70 21.41 16.14
N ASN A 85 4.75 22.36 16.03
CA ASN A 85 4.02 22.55 14.78
C ASN A 85 4.95 23.13 13.70
N GLY A 86 4.80 22.64 12.47
CA GLY A 86 5.56 23.15 11.34
C GLY A 86 5.99 22.04 10.38
N ILE A 87 6.90 22.37 9.48
CA ILE A 87 7.41 21.45 8.47
C ILE A 87 8.64 20.74 9.04
N TRP A 88 8.55 19.44 9.10
CA TRP A 88 9.64 18.52 9.42
C TRP A 88 10.19 17.95 8.13
N ARG A 89 11.50 17.92 7.95
CA ARG A 89 12.14 17.28 6.81
C ARG A 89 12.99 16.12 7.29
N ILE A 90 12.75 14.97 6.71
CA ILE A 90 13.50 13.75 6.98
C ILE A 90 14.32 13.46 5.73
N ARG A 91 15.63 13.31 5.89
CA ARG A 91 16.54 12.93 4.83
C ARG A 91 17.07 11.53 5.09
N VAL A 92 17.07 10.70 4.08
CA VAL A 92 17.58 9.33 4.16
C VAL A 92 18.85 9.27 3.30
N TYR A 93 19.91 8.70 3.87
CA TYR A 93 21.19 8.54 3.21
C TYR A 93 21.53 7.07 3.08
N GLY A 94 21.72 6.63 1.85
CA GLY A 94 22.21 5.28 1.56
C GLY A 94 23.70 5.15 1.75
N VAL A 95 24.16 3.92 1.83
CA VAL A 95 25.59 3.57 1.89
C VAL A 95 26.04 3.06 0.53
N GLY A 96 27.10 3.63 0.01
CA GLY A 96 27.69 3.25 -1.27
C GLY A 96 27.24 4.13 -2.44
N THR A 97 27.44 3.63 -3.66
CA THR A 97 27.14 4.32 -4.92
C THR A 97 25.84 3.86 -5.59
N THR A 98 25.04 3.07 -4.91
CA THR A 98 23.78 2.52 -5.43
C THR A 98 22.68 3.55 -5.29
N GLU A 99 21.81 3.62 -6.28
CA GLU A 99 20.60 4.44 -6.21
C GLU A 99 19.75 4.01 -5.02
N LEU A 100 19.38 4.97 -4.15
CA LEU A 100 18.57 4.74 -2.98
C LEU A 100 17.09 4.90 -3.34
N SER A 101 16.32 3.86 -3.13
CA SER A 101 14.86 3.90 -3.23
C SER A 101 14.26 3.59 -1.87
N PHE A 102 13.34 4.42 -1.39
CA PHE A 102 12.64 4.19 -0.14
C PHE A 102 11.18 4.63 -0.21
N ASN A 103 10.37 4.07 0.67
CA ASN A 103 8.98 4.45 0.87
C ASN A 103 8.79 4.99 2.28
N ALA A 104 7.93 5.99 2.45
CA ALA A 104 7.61 6.55 3.76
C ALA A 104 6.10 6.48 4.03
N TRP A 105 5.73 6.13 5.26
CA TRP A 105 4.34 6.01 5.67
C TRP A 105 4.06 6.78 6.93
N LEU A 106 2.89 7.41 6.98
CA LEU A 106 2.30 7.89 8.23
C LEU A 106 1.30 6.84 8.75
N PRO A 107 1.12 6.74 10.07
CA PRO A 107 0.00 5.98 10.62
C PRO A 107 -1.35 6.46 10.09
N ILE A 108 -2.40 5.66 10.28
CA ILE A 108 -3.76 6.11 9.95
C ILE A 108 -4.10 7.39 10.69
N SER A 109 -4.94 8.22 10.10
CA SER A 109 -5.23 9.59 10.57
C SER A 109 -5.69 9.68 12.03
N SER A 110 -6.29 8.62 12.57
CA SER A 110 -6.69 8.56 13.98
C SER A 110 -5.52 8.43 14.98
N PHE A 111 -4.32 8.08 14.51
CA PHE A 111 -3.12 7.94 15.35
C PHE A 111 -2.11 9.07 15.18
N VAL A 112 -2.43 10.06 14.36
CA VAL A 112 -1.59 11.24 14.18
C VAL A 112 -2.38 12.50 14.52
N SER A 113 -1.68 13.57 14.87
CA SER A 113 -2.32 14.87 15.14
C SER A 113 -3.08 15.37 13.91
N PRO A 114 -4.23 16.02 14.09
CA PRO A 114 -4.98 16.60 12.98
C PRO A 114 -4.11 17.50 12.11
N GLY A 115 -4.22 17.32 10.79
CA GLY A 115 -3.41 18.07 9.82
C GLY A 115 -2.01 17.53 9.56
N THR A 116 -1.58 16.47 10.25
CA THR A 116 -0.32 15.79 9.93
C THR A 116 -0.43 15.10 8.58
N ARG A 117 0.41 15.52 7.66
CA ARG A 117 0.43 14.99 6.27
C ARG A 117 1.80 15.20 5.65
N PHE A 118 2.09 14.49 4.60
CA PHE A 118 3.22 14.82 3.74
C PHE A 118 2.93 16.10 2.95
N VAL A 119 3.96 16.90 2.68
CA VAL A 119 3.84 18.11 1.87
C VAL A 119 3.53 17.77 0.42
N SER A 120 4.22 16.76 -0.11
CA SER A 120 3.95 16.17 -1.43
C SER A 120 3.73 14.69 -1.24
N SER A 121 2.53 14.23 -1.55
CA SER A 121 2.12 12.85 -1.33
C SER A 121 2.04 12.08 -2.64
N ASP A 122 2.54 10.85 -2.66
CA ASP A 122 2.36 9.91 -3.76
C ASP A 122 1.40 8.80 -3.30
N PRO A 123 0.27 8.57 -3.99
CA PRO A 123 -0.65 7.51 -3.64
C PRO A 123 -0.20 6.11 -4.09
N GLY A 124 0.91 5.99 -4.82
CA GLY A 124 1.47 4.72 -5.26
C GLY A 124 1.97 3.86 -4.11
N VAL A 125 2.04 2.54 -4.31
CA VAL A 125 2.56 1.55 -3.33
C VAL A 125 1.89 1.67 -1.94
N THR A 126 0.58 1.90 -1.89
CA THR A 126 -0.17 2.11 -0.64
C THR A 126 -0.97 0.89 -0.18
N ILE A 127 -0.89 -0.23 -0.91
CA ILE A 127 -1.51 -1.49 -0.50
C ILE A 127 -0.72 -2.09 0.66
N THR A 128 -1.41 -2.41 1.75
CA THR A 128 -0.81 -2.88 3.00
C THR A 128 -1.06 -4.37 3.24
N SER A 129 -0.31 -4.96 4.18
CA SER A 129 -0.62 -6.31 4.67
C SER A 129 -2.01 -6.36 5.31
N PRO A 130 -2.76 -7.46 5.13
CA PRO A 130 -2.37 -8.71 4.46
C PRO A 130 -2.62 -8.72 2.94
N ALA A 131 -3.13 -7.64 2.33
CA ALA A 131 -3.53 -7.61 0.92
C ALA A 131 -2.36 -7.76 -0.07
N VAL A 132 -1.15 -7.40 0.36
CA VAL A 132 0.09 -7.62 -0.42
C VAL A 132 0.52 -9.08 -0.48
N ALA A 133 -0.06 -9.98 0.32
CA ALA A 133 0.31 -11.39 0.27
C ALA A 133 0.03 -11.98 -1.13
N GLU A 134 0.92 -12.85 -1.58
CA GLU A 134 0.86 -13.43 -2.92
C GLU A 134 -0.44 -14.22 -3.16
N THR A 135 -0.85 -14.98 -2.16
CA THR A 135 -2.03 -15.86 -2.23
C THR A 135 -3.36 -15.15 -1.92
N ALA A 136 -3.32 -13.93 -1.38
CA ALA A 136 -4.53 -13.16 -1.09
C ALA A 136 -5.11 -12.55 -2.38
N ILE A 137 -6.45 -12.52 -2.47
CA ILE A 137 -7.15 -11.74 -3.49
C ILE A 137 -7.32 -10.32 -2.94
N CYS A 138 -6.55 -9.39 -3.49
CA CYS A 138 -6.61 -7.98 -3.12
C CYS A 138 -7.65 -7.26 -3.97
N THR A 139 -8.63 -6.66 -3.33
CA THR A 139 -9.72 -5.97 -4.01
C THR A 139 -9.81 -4.52 -3.53
N CYS A 140 -9.82 -3.59 -4.48
CA CYS A 140 -10.18 -2.19 -4.26
C CYS A 140 -11.65 -1.95 -4.61
N ALA A 141 -12.16 -0.78 -4.25
CA ALA A 141 -13.57 -0.42 -4.39
C ALA A 141 -13.82 0.53 -5.56
N TYR A 142 -14.99 0.42 -6.19
CA TYR A 142 -15.50 1.41 -7.11
C TYR A 142 -16.97 1.69 -6.83
N ASP A 143 -17.43 2.86 -7.29
CA ASP A 143 -18.84 3.23 -7.25
C ASP A 143 -19.55 2.64 -8.47
N HIS A 144 -20.40 1.67 -8.23
CA HIS A 144 -21.13 0.95 -9.27
C HIS A 144 -22.18 1.81 -9.99
N SER A 145 -22.56 2.96 -9.42
CA SER A 145 -23.54 3.86 -10.02
C SER A 145 -22.97 4.74 -11.13
N ASN A 146 -21.69 5.05 -11.06
CA ASN A 146 -21.03 5.96 -12.01
C ASN A 146 -19.69 5.44 -12.56
N GLY A 147 -19.18 4.29 -12.05
CA GLY A 147 -17.96 3.68 -12.49
C GLY A 147 -16.67 4.33 -11.96
N ASN A 148 -16.76 5.29 -11.04
CA ASN A 148 -15.60 5.97 -10.48
C ASN A 148 -14.90 5.12 -9.42
N LEU A 149 -13.58 5.28 -9.31
CA LEU A 149 -12.82 4.70 -8.21
C LEU A 149 -13.25 5.30 -6.87
N TYR A 150 -13.28 4.46 -5.84
CA TYR A 150 -13.46 4.96 -4.49
C TYR A 150 -12.24 5.79 -4.06
N ILE A 151 -12.47 6.97 -3.49
CA ILE A 151 -11.42 7.96 -3.24
C ILE A 151 -10.34 7.47 -2.26
N ASP A 152 -10.74 6.63 -1.29
CA ASP A 152 -9.83 6.10 -0.27
C ASP A 152 -9.20 4.76 -0.67
N ASN A 153 -9.21 4.41 -1.95
CA ASN A 153 -8.49 3.23 -2.42
C ASN A 153 -6.99 3.38 -2.24
N SER A 154 -6.36 2.30 -1.80
CA SER A 154 -4.93 2.12 -1.97
C SER A 154 -4.59 1.89 -3.45
N ARG A 155 -3.37 2.24 -3.84
CA ARG A 155 -2.86 2.04 -5.20
C ARG A 155 -1.64 1.13 -5.18
N GLY A 156 -1.55 0.30 -6.22
CA GLY A 156 -0.39 -0.55 -6.46
C GLY A 156 0.80 0.23 -7.08
N TYR A 157 1.83 -0.43 -7.53
CA TYR A 157 1.99 -1.87 -7.33
C TYR A 157 2.43 -2.18 -5.90
N THR A 158 2.77 -3.44 -5.58
CA THR A 158 3.47 -3.72 -4.32
C THR A 158 4.90 -3.20 -4.38
N ALA A 159 5.57 -3.04 -3.24
CA ALA A 159 6.95 -2.57 -3.18
C ALA A 159 7.94 -3.46 -3.97
N ASP A 160 7.63 -4.75 -4.10
CA ASP A 160 8.39 -5.73 -4.89
C ASP A 160 7.89 -5.85 -6.35
N GLY A 161 7.06 -4.90 -6.82
CA GLY A 161 6.61 -4.79 -8.20
C GLY A 161 5.51 -5.73 -8.64
N ARG A 162 4.92 -6.53 -7.74
CA ARG A 162 3.79 -7.39 -8.08
C ARG A 162 2.52 -6.59 -8.34
N VAL A 163 1.70 -7.07 -9.26
CA VAL A 163 0.42 -6.45 -9.59
C VAL A 163 -0.57 -6.65 -8.45
N LYS A 164 -0.90 -5.54 -7.80
CA LYS A 164 -2.00 -5.38 -6.85
C LYS A 164 -2.58 -3.97 -7.05
N PRO A 165 -3.91 -3.76 -6.84
CA PRO A 165 -4.92 -4.76 -6.50
C PRO A 165 -5.09 -5.80 -7.60
N ASP A 166 -5.71 -6.95 -7.30
CA ASP A 166 -6.07 -7.90 -8.33
C ASP A 166 -7.29 -7.41 -9.13
N LEU A 167 -8.30 -6.91 -8.44
CA LEU A 167 -9.59 -6.53 -9.01
C LEU A 167 -10.19 -5.33 -8.29
N LEU A 168 -11.18 -4.70 -8.93
CA LEU A 168 -12.12 -3.82 -8.26
C LEU A 168 -13.49 -4.48 -8.14
N ALA A 169 -14.14 -4.25 -7.00
CA ALA A 169 -15.50 -4.67 -6.78
C ALA A 169 -16.37 -3.50 -6.31
N PRO A 170 -17.72 -3.59 -6.41
CA PRO A 170 -18.61 -2.59 -5.86
C PRO A 170 -18.36 -2.38 -4.37
N GLY A 171 -18.12 -1.13 -3.96
CA GLY A 171 -17.77 -0.82 -2.58
C GLY A 171 -18.25 0.56 -2.12
N VAL A 172 -19.09 1.25 -2.90
CA VAL A 172 -19.63 2.56 -2.54
C VAL A 172 -21.16 2.49 -2.46
N ASN A 173 -21.70 2.94 -1.33
CA ASN A 173 -23.17 2.94 -1.06
C ASN A 173 -23.83 1.57 -1.24
N ILE A 174 -23.16 0.52 -0.82
CA ILE A 174 -23.66 -0.85 -0.91
C ILE A 174 -24.62 -1.12 0.25
N ARG A 175 -25.79 -1.65 -0.11
CA ARG A 175 -26.77 -2.14 0.85
C ARG A 175 -26.37 -3.51 1.38
N GLY A 176 -26.45 -3.68 2.67
CA GLY A 176 -26.21 -4.93 3.35
C GLY A 176 -27.07 -5.08 4.59
N GLU A 177 -26.99 -6.21 5.24
CA GLU A 177 -27.65 -6.49 6.49
C GLU A 177 -26.74 -6.06 7.66
N GLY A 178 -27.28 -5.33 8.61
CA GLY A 178 -26.61 -4.96 9.85
C GLY A 178 -26.69 -6.07 10.89
N ALA A 179 -25.98 -5.90 11.99
CA ALA A 179 -25.85 -6.91 13.05
C ALA A 179 -27.19 -7.28 13.71
N SER A 180 -28.17 -6.37 13.70
CA SER A 180 -29.51 -6.58 14.27
C SER A 180 -30.59 -6.89 13.21
N GLY A 181 -30.18 -7.20 11.97
CA GLY A 181 -31.10 -7.51 10.87
C GLY A 181 -31.65 -6.28 10.14
N GLU A 182 -31.22 -5.07 10.52
CA GLU A 182 -31.58 -3.85 9.81
C GLU A 182 -30.82 -3.70 8.49
N THR A 183 -31.42 -3.00 7.53
CA THR A 183 -30.69 -2.64 6.30
C THR A 183 -29.75 -1.49 6.57
N VAL A 184 -28.46 -1.68 6.27
CA VAL A 184 -27.42 -0.66 6.37
C VAL A 184 -26.83 -0.35 4.99
N ILE A 185 -26.35 0.89 4.82
CA ILE A 185 -25.58 1.29 3.65
C ILE A 185 -24.13 1.54 4.10
N ARG A 186 -23.17 0.95 3.40
CA ARG A 186 -21.74 1.07 3.72
C ARG A 186 -20.94 1.34 2.47
N SER A 187 -19.82 2.06 2.67
CA SER A 187 -18.79 2.27 1.65
C SER A 187 -17.43 1.90 2.20
N GLY A 188 -16.56 1.38 1.36
CA GLY A 188 -15.19 1.04 1.70
C GLY A 188 -14.64 -0.15 0.92
N THR A 189 -13.32 -0.29 0.94
CA THR A 189 -12.63 -1.45 0.37
C THR A 189 -12.97 -2.75 1.09
N SER A 190 -13.32 -2.69 2.39
CA SER A 190 -13.83 -3.84 3.14
C SER A 190 -15.15 -4.36 2.58
N VAL A 191 -16.02 -3.46 2.08
CA VAL A 191 -17.27 -3.84 1.41
C VAL A 191 -16.97 -4.52 0.08
N ALA A 192 -16.05 -3.98 -0.71
CA ALA A 192 -15.60 -4.59 -1.95
C ALA A 192 -14.97 -5.98 -1.71
N ALA A 193 -14.18 -6.13 -0.65
CA ALA A 193 -13.61 -7.42 -0.25
C ALA A 193 -14.69 -8.44 0.12
N SER A 194 -15.71 -8.03 0.88
CA SER A 194 -16.85 -8.88 1.23
C SER A 194 -17.63 -9.33 0.00
N TYR A 195 -17.82 -8.41 -0.97
CA TYR A 195 -18.47 -8.74 -2.25
C TYR A 195 -17.65 -9.79 -3.03
N THR A 196 -16.33 -9.62 -3.08
CA THR A 196 -15.42 -10.58 -3.73
C THR A 196 -15.42 -11.93 -3.03
N ALA A 197 -15.50 -11.94 -1.69
CA ALA A 197 -15.62 -13.18 -0.92
C ALA A 197 -16.92 -13.93 -1.25
N GLY A 198 -18.05 -13.22 -1.40
CA GLY A 198 -19.30 -13.80 -1.86
C GLY A 198 -19.18 -14.44 -3.25
N CYS A 199 -18.56 -13.74 -4.21
CA CYS A 199 -18.29 -14.30 -5.54
C CYS A 199 -17.39 -15.55 -5.48
N SER A 200 -16.39 -15.53 -4.60
CA SER A 200 -15.50 -16.68 -4.39
C SER A 200 -16.26 -17.88 -3.79
N ALA A 201 -17.20 -17.64 -2.86
CA ALA A 201 -18.04 -18.67 -2.30
C ALA A 201 -18.94 -19.34 -3.36
N ILE A 202 -19.53 -18.54 -4.27
CA ILE A 202 -20.31 -19.07 -5.40
C ILE A 202 -19.46 -19.96 -6.31
N MET A 203 -18.19 -19.59 -6.54
CA MET A 203 -17.25 -20.42 -7.31
C MET A 203 -16.90 -21.72 -6.59
N LEU A 204 -16.74 -21.68 -5.28
CA LEU A 204 -16.51 -22.88 -4.48
C LEU A 204 -17.73 -23.81 -4.53
N GLU A 205 -18.94 -23.29 -4.36
CA GLU A 205 -20.17 -24.06 -4.49
C GLU A 205 -20.29 -24.72 -5.88
N TRP A 206 -20.03 -23.96 -6.94
CA TRP A 206 -20.04 -24.50 -8.31
C TRP A 206 -19.02 -25.64 -8.48
N SER A 207 -17.81 -25.44 -7.98
CA SER A 207 -16.72 -26.41 -8.11
C SER A 207 -17.03 -27.71 -7.35
N TYR A 208 -17.33 -27.60 -6.04
CA TYR A 208 -17.54 -28.76 -5.19
C TYR A 208 -18.94 -29.37 -5.39
N GLY A 209 -19.98 -28.55 -5.49
CA GLY A 209 -21.36 -29.00 -5.61
C GLY A 209 -21.64 -29.72 -6.93
N ARG A 210 -21.10 -29.22 -8.02
CA ARG A 210 -21.25 -29.81 -9.36
C ARG A 210 -20.12 -30.76 -9.77
N LYS A 211 -19.12 -30.95 -8.92
CA LYS A 211 -17.95 -31.80 -9.17
C LYS A 211 -17.21 -31.47 -10.47
N MET A 212 -17.27 -30.19 -10.87
CA MET A 212 -16.66 -29.72 -12.12
C MET A 212 -15.13 -29.64 -12.02
N ILE A 213 -14.63 -29.13 -10.90
CA ILE A 213 -13.19 -29.06 -10.62
C ILE A 213 -12.98 -29.60 -9.20
N ARG A 214 -12.15 -30.64 -9.07
CA ARG A 214 -11.77 -31.16 -7.76
C ARG A 214 -10.65 -30.32 -7.18
N ASN A 215 -10.75 -29.97 -5.89
CA ASN A 215 -9.69 -29.29 -5.14
C ASN A 215 -9.32 -27.90 -5.69
N ILE A 216 -10.30 -27.09 -6.08
CA ILE A 216 -10.04 -25.70 -6.43
C ILE A 216 -9.40 -24.95 -5.23
N ASN A 217 -8.33 -24.23 -5.48
CA ASN A 217 -7.61 -23.45 -4.48
C ASN A 217 -7.78 -21.94 -4.72
N GLY A 218 -7.33 -21.13 -3.75
CA GLY A 218 -7.45 -19.66 -3.80
C GLY A 218 -6.80 -19.03 -5.04
N ASN A 219 -5.64 -19.52 -5.47
CA ASN A 219 -4.94 -19.02 -6.65
C ASN A 219 -5.73 -19.30 -7.94
N GLN A 220 -6.38 -20.46 -8.02
CA GLN A 220 -7.25 -20.79 -9.15
C GLN A 220 -8.50 -19.90 -9.16
N ILE A 221 -9.14 -19.70 -8.01
CA ILE A 221 -10.28 -18.76 -7.89
C ILE A 221 -9.84 -17.38 -8.36
N ARG A 222 -8.73 -16.86 -7.84
CA ARG A 222 -8.15 -15.58 -8.26
C ARG A 222 -7.95 -15.51 -9.77
N GLY A 223 -7.33 -16.52 -10.36
CA GLY A 223 -7.10 -16.60 -11.81
C GLY A 223 -8.39 -16.57 -12.62
N TYR A 224 -9.42 -17.28 -12.20
CA TYR A 224 -10.73 -17.30 -12.88
C TYR A 224 -11.45 -15.95 -12.77
N LEU A 225 -11.44 -15.32 -11.59
CA LEU A 225 -12.02 -13.98 -11.39
C LEU A 225 -11.31 -12.93 -12.25
N ILE A 226 -9.98 -12.98 -12.35
CA ILE A 226 -9.19 -12.11 -13.23
C ILE A 226 -9.52 -12.34 -14.70
N ARG A 227 -9.69 -13.60 -15.12
CA ARG A 227 -10.05 -13.95 -16.49
C ARG A 227 -11.41 -13.39 -16.90
N GLY A 228 -12.38 -13.44 -16.00
CA GLY A 228 -13.73 -12.91 -16.21
C GLY A 228 -13.87 -11.39 -16.02
N ALA A 229 -12.80 -10.69 -15.61
CA ALA A 229 -12.87 -9.28 -15.29
C ALA A 229 -13.23 -8.42 -16.50
N VAL A 230 -14.09 -7.43 -16.27
CA VAL A 230 -14.42 -6.40 -17.27
C VAL A 230 -13.36 -5.31 -17.23
N ARG A 231 -12.91 -4.88 -18.40
CA ARG A 231 -11.84 -3.88 -18.59
C ARG A 231 -12.37 -2.62 -19.28
N PRO A 232 -12.97 -1.69 -18.53
CA PRO A 232 -13.51 -0.46 -19.12
C PRO A 232 -12.41 0.38 -19.79
N GLY A 233 -12.69 0.92 -20.99
CA GLY A 233 -11.74 1.76 -21.72
C GLY A 233 -10.60 1.00 -22.42
N SER A 234 -10.65 -0.34 -22.49
CA SER A 234 -9.68 -1.12 -23.26
C SER A 234 -9.99 -1.18 -24.77
N SER A 235 -11.21 -0.81 -25.17
CA SER A 235 -11.65 -0.76 -26.57
C SER A 235 -11.69 0.68 -27.05
N GLY A 236 -10.89 0.99 -28.09
CA GLY A 236 -10.62 2.34 -28.56
C GLY A 236 -11.83 3.24 -28.80
N GLY A 237 -11.96 4.26 -28.01
CA GLY A 237 -12.73 5.46 -28.21
C GLY A 237 -11.80 6.67 -27.95
N LEU A 238 -12.24 7.89 -28.29
CA LEU A 238 -11.46 9.13 -28.16
C LEU A 238 -11.03 9.52 -26.74
N LEU A 239 -11.30 8.67 -25.73
CA LEU A 239 -10.86 8.79 -24.34
C LEU A 239 -9.74 7.77 -24.10
N GLU A 240 -8.75 8.16 -23.32
CA GLU A 240 -7.52 7.41 -22.99
C GLU A 240 -7.69 5.88 -22.97
N ILE A 241 -6.93 5.20 -23.84
CA ILE A 241 -6.86 3.72 -23.83
C ILE A 241 -6.24 3.29 -22.51
N ARG A 242 -7.06 2.75 -21.63
CA ARG A 242 -6.58 2.23 -20.34
C ARG A 242 -5.93 0.87 -20.54
N GLN A 243 -4.67 0.77 -20.17
CA GLN A 243 -3.96 -0.50 -20.18
C GLN A 243 -4.24 -1.29 -18.90
N TYR A 244 -4.31 -2.62 -19.02
CA TYR A 244 -4.49 -3.53 -17.90
C TYR A 244 -3.39 -4.62 -17.94
N PRO A 245 -2.87 -5.04 -16.76
CA PRO A 245 -3.17 -4.52 -15.43
C PRO A 245 -2.54 -3.14 -15.19
N ASN A 246 -3.09 -2.38 -14.22
CA ASN A 246 -2.54 -1.10 -13.80
C ASN A 246 -2.69 -0.90 -12.27
N PRO A 247 -1.95 0.07 -11.68
CA PRO A 247 -1.91 0.23 -10.23
C PRO A 247 -3.24 0.60 -9.57
N GLU A 248 -4.18 1.16 -10.31
CA GLU A 248 -5.45 1.63 -9.77
C GLU A 248 -6.58 0.62 -9.94
N TRP A 249 -6.61 -0.06 -11.09
CA TRP A 249 -7.71 -0.95 -11.49
C TRP A 249 -7.34 -2.43 -11.42
N GLY A 250 -6.08 -2.75 -11.16
CA GLY A 250 -5.59 -4.11 -11.24
C GLY A 250 -5.87 -4.73 -12.61
N TYR A 251 -6.47 -5.90 -12.62
CA TYR A 251 -6.87 -6.59 -13.86
C TYR A 251 -8.28 -6.20 -14.35
N GLY A 252 -8.99 -5.32 -13.65
CA GLY A 252 -10.30 -4.80 -14.03
C GLY A 252 -11.39 -5.01 -12.98
N LEU A 253 -12.64 -4.84 -13.40
CA LEU A 253 -13.82 -4.97 -12.55
C LEU A 253 -14.22 -6.43 -12.39
N LEU A 254 -14.50 -6.84 -11.17
CA LEU A 254 -15.03 -8.15 -10.82
C LEU A 254 -16.36 -8.39 -11.54
N ASN A 255 -16.46 -9.50 -12.28
CA ASN A 255 -17.69 -9.92 -12.93
C ASN A 255 -17.83 -11.44 -12.88
N ILE A 256 -18.62 -11.91 -11.95
CA ILE A 256 -18.83 -13.35 -11.72
C ILE A 256 -19.54 -14.04 -12.89
N TYR A 257 -20.44 -13.33 -13.59
CA TYR A 257 -21.12 -13.87 -14.76
C TYR A 257 -20.13 -14.18 -15.89
N ASN A 258 -19.28 -13.20 -16.26
CA ASN A 258 -18.25 -13.40 -17.27
C ASN A 258 -17.23 -14.47 -16.86
N THR A 259 -16.97 -14.59 -15.54
CA THR A 259 -16.12 -15.65 -15.02
C THR A 259 -16.69 -17.01 -15.40
N PHE A 260 -17.97 -17.27 -15.13
CA PHE A 260 -18.61 -18.54 -15.51
C PHE A 260 -18.74 -18.73 -17.01
N GLU A 261 -19.05 -17.68 -17.78
CA GLU A 261 -19.06 -17.78 -19.25
C GLU A 261 -17.69 -18.16 -19.80
N SER A 262 -16.59 -17.64 -19.22
CA SER A 262 -15.23 -18.00 -19.62
C SER A 262 -14.88 -19.46 -19.32
N LEU A 263 -15.55 -20.07 -18.34
CA LEU A 263 -15.36 -21.48 -17.96
C LEU A 263 -16.21 -22.45 -18.77
N ARG A 264 -17.30 -21.98 -19.39
CA ARG A 264 -18.14 -22.81 -20.27
C ARG A 264 -17.47 -23.16 -21.59
N ASN A 265 -16.48 -22.38 -22.01
CA ASN A 265 -15.79 -22.50 -23.28
C ASN A 265 -14.40 -23.18 -23.15
N VAL A 266 -14.17 -23.86 -22.04
CA VAL A 266 -12.99 -24.69 -21.77
C VAL A 266 -13.43 -26.13 -21.58
#